data_ddc2c2c2b11962177b4329f1790bbb9c
#
_entry.id   ddc2c2c2b11962177b4329f1790bbb9c
#
_cell.length_a   1.000
_cell.length_b   1.000
_cell.length_c   1.000
_cell.angle_alpha   90.00
_cell.angle_beta   90.00
_cell.angle_gamma   90.00
#
_symmetry.space_group_name_H-M   'P 1'
#
loop_
_entity.id
_entity.type
_entity.pdbx_description
1 polymer ?
#
loop_
_entity_poly.entity_id
_entity_poly.type
_entity_poly.pdbx_seq_one_letter_code
_entity_poly.pdbx_strand_id
1 'polypeptide(L)'
;MSIQVMDCETKTEKTQNKSETIVSDKVNNSVSSFEDMNLKENLLRAIYAYGWEKPSYVQQNGIVPVVNGSDAVVQAQSGTGKTGTFTIASLQKVDSSIKSCQCIILNPTREIADQTHRVISNLGTYLTDVNICGVIGGRRLSNEQVANSHVLVATPGRIYDMINRGVINMETLKLFIIDEADQMLSRGFKEQIVEIFRYVPKTAQVAIYSATMPVEILDLTNKFMKDP
;
A
#
# COMPACT_ATOMS: atom_id res chain seq x y z
N MET A 1 -13.56 -53.16 -48.44
CA MET A 1 -12.55 -52.15 -48.15
C MET A 1 -13.32 -50.96 -47.60
N SER A 2 -13.44 -50.91 -46.28
CA SER A 2 -14.28 -49.91 -45.58
C SER A 2 -13.36 -48.81 -45.05
N ILE A 3 -13.61 -47.57 -45.41
CA ILE A 3 -12.94 -46.38 -44.91
C ILE A 3 -13.78 -45.83 -43.75
N GLN A 4 -13.23 -45.85 -42.57
CA GLN A 4 -13.78 -45.20 -41.37
C GLN A 4 -13.42 -43.69 -41.39
N VAL A 5 -14.45 -42.85 -41.34
CA VAL A 5 -14.31 -41.40 -41.15
C VAL A 5 -14.29 -41.17 -39.61
N MET A 6 -13.20 -40.61 -39.12
CA MET A 6 -13.10 -40.13 -37.72
C MET A 6 -13.66 -38.71 -37.66
N ASP A 7 -14.74 -38.54 -36.94
CA ASP A 7 -15.28 -37.25 -36.53
C ASP A 7 -14.36 -36.62 -35.48
N CYS A 8 -13.82 -35.44 -35.78
CA CYS A 8 -13.03 -34.63 -34.91
C CYS A 8 -13.96 -33.63 -34.18
N GLU A 9 -14.42 -33.98 -33.01
CA GLU A 9 -15.12 -33.03 -32.14
C GLU A 9 -14.12 -32.02 -31.55
N THR A 10 -14.20 -30.77 -32.00
CA THR A 10 -13.52 -29.64 -31.43
C THR A 10 -14.19 -29.23 -30.12
N LYS A 11 -13.64 -29.67 -28.99
CA LYS A 11 -13.95 -29.12 -27.66
C LYS A 11 -13.27 -27.75 -27.54
N THR A 12 -14.06 -26.69 -27.61
CA THR A 12 -13.68 -25.35 -27.23
C THR A 12 -13.60 -25.28 -25.70
N GLU A 13 -12.43 -25.47 -25.13
CA GLU A 13 -12.16 -25.15 -23.73
C GLU A 13 -12.15 -23.63 -23.55
N LYS A 14 -13.18 -23.12 -22.87
CA LYS A 14 -13.18 -21.76 -22.32
C LYS A 14 -12.18 -21.71 -21.17
N THR A 15 -10.99 -21.20 -21.46
CA THR A 15 -10.01 -20.86 -20.46
C THR A 15 -10.52 -19.63 -19.69
N GLN A 16 -11.16 -19.86 -18.56
CA GLN A 16 -11.39 -18.82 -17.56
C GLN A 16 -10.04 -18.47 -16.94
N ASN A 17 -9.47 -17.34 -17.31
CA ASN A 17 -8.34 -16.73 -16.60
C ASN A 17 -8.80 -16.38 -15.16
N LYS A 18 -8.59 -17.29 -14.22
CA LYS A 18 -8.56 -16.97 -12.79
C LYS A 18 -7.26 -16.22 -12.54
N SER A 19 -7.35 -14.92 -12.31
CA SER A 19 -6.26 -14.14 -11.74
C SER A 19 -6.02 -14.65 -10.30
N GLU A 20 -5.03 -15.53 -10.14
CA GLU A 20 -4.63 -16.03 -8.84
C GLU A 20 -3.94 -14.90 -8.08
N THR A 21 -4.58 -14.40 -7.03
CA THR A 21 -3.98 -13.53 -6.03
C THR A 21 -3.19 -14.43 -5.09
N ILE A 22 -1.86 -14.33 -5.11
CA ILE A 22 -1.01 -15.09 -4.19
C ILE A 22 -1.10 -14.42 -2.82
N VAL A 23 -1.90 -14.99 -1.94
CA VAL A 23 -1.90 -14.69 -0.51
C VAL A 23 -1.08 -15.78 0.15
N SER A 24 -0.09 -15.42 1.00
CA SER A 24 0.68 -16.42 1.73
C SER A 24 -0.26 -17.30 2.57
N ASP A 25 -0.03 -18.60 2.60
CA ASP A 25 -0.86 -19.63 3.25
C ASP A 25 -1.06 -19.47 4.77
N LYS A 26 -0.60 -18.37 5.37
CA LYS A 26 -0.73 -18.10 6.81
C LYS A 26 -2.00 -17.37 7.22
N VAL A 27 -2.86 -16.90 6.29
CA VAL A 27 -4.07 -16.15 6.62
C VAL A 27 -5.31 -17.04 6.52
N ASN A 28 -5.51 -17.88 7.53
CA ASN A 28 -6.72 -18.73 7.64
C ASN A 28 -7.96 -18.01 8.21
N ASN A 29 -7.94 -16.69 8.41
CA ASN A 29 -9.08 -15.92 8.90
C ASN A 29 -9.31 -14.70 8.00
N SER A 30 -9.87 -14.90 6.82
CA SER A 30 -10.37 -13.77 6.01
C SER A 30 -11.55 -13.14 6.74
N VAL A 31 -11.41 -11.87 7.06
CA VAL A 31 -12.42 -11.07 7.76
C VAL A 31 -13.48 -10.63 6.76
N SER A 32 -14.75 -10.91 7.00
CA SER A 32 -15.83 -10.70 6.02
C SER A 32 -16.40 -9.27 6.03
N SER A 33 -16.19 -8.52 7.10
CA SER A 33 -16.70 -7.16 7.27
C SER A 33 -15.63 -6.22 7.84
N PHE A 34 -15.82 -4.90 7.69
CA PHE A 34 -14.92 -3.91 8.29
C PHE A 34 -15.05 -3.85 9.82
N GLU A 35 -16.21 -4.18 10.36
CA GLU A 35 -16.47 -4.26 11.81
C GLU A 35 -15.58 -5.29 12.49
N ASP A 36 -15.37 -6.43 11.84
CA ASP A 36 -14.59 -7.54 12.39
C ASP A 36 -13.07 -7.25 12.40
N MET A 37 -12.62 -6.13 11.75
CA MET A 37 -11.20 -5.75 11.67
C MET A 37 -10.70 -4.99 12.91
N ASN A 38 -11.55 -4.74 13.90
CA ASN A 38 -11.22 -3.98 15.12
C ASN A 38 -10.60 -2.59 14.82
N LEU A 39 -11.18 -1.87 13.86
CA LEU A 39 -10.73 -0.54 13.47
C LEU A 39 -11.19 0.52 14.47
N LYS A 40 -10.48 1.66 14.51
CA LYS A 40 -10.92 2.85 15.26
C LYS A 40 -12.33 3.25 14.81
N GLU A 41 -13.21 3.58 15.74
CA GLU A 41 -14.61 3.93 15.46
C GLU A 41 -14.75 5.04 14.40
N ASN A 42 -13.98 6.12 14.54
CA ASN A 42 -13.98 7.21 13.57
C ASN A 42 -13.45 6.81 12.19
N LEU A 43 -12.53 5.84 12.11
CA LEU A 43 -12.06 5.30 10.83
C LEU A 43 -13.13 4.43 10.18
N LEU A 44 -13.79 3.56 10.96
CA LEU A 44 -14.90 2.74 10.48
C LEU A 44 -16.05 3.60 9.95
N ARG A 45 -16.41 4.67 10.70
CA ARG A 45 -17.38 5.66 10.26
C ARG A 45 -16.98 6.31 8.93
N ALA A 46 -15.70 6.64 8.75
CA ALA A 46 -15.20 7.24 7.50
C ALA A 46 -15.29 6.27 6.33
N ILE A 47 -15.01 4.99 6.54
CA ILE A 47 -15.10 3.93 5.51
C ILE A 47 -16.53 3.85 4.96
N TYR A 48 -17.53 3.79 5.84
CA TYR A 48 -18.93 3.76 5.43
C TYR A 48 -19.39 5.07 4.79
N ALA A 49 -18.98 6.22 5.32
CA ALA A 49 -19.27 7.52 4.73
C ALA A 49 -18.63 7.70 3.34
N TYR A 50 -17.51 7.02 3.08
CA TYR A 50 -16.87 6.98 1.76
C TYR A 50 -17.62 6.09 0.75
N GLY A 51 -18.60 5.32 1.19
CA GLY A 51 -19.42 4.43 0.37
C GLY A 51 -18.90 2.99 0.26
N TRP A 52 -17.95 2.58 1.11
CA TRP A 52 -17.50 1.19 1.15
C TRP A 52 -18.31 0.39 2.16
N GLU A 53 -19.18 -0.47 1.67
CA GLU A 53 -20.06 -1.31 2.49
C GLU A 53 -19.42 -2.64 2.89
N LYS A 54 -18.61 -3.20 2.01
CA LYS A 54 -17.94 -4.49 2.23
C LYS A 54 -16.49 -4.43 1.75
N PRO A 55 -15.56 -5.06 2.49
CA PRO A 55 -14.17 -5.10 2.07
C PRO A 55 -14.01 -6.00 0.83
N SER A 56 -13.18 -5.56 -0.12
CA SER A 56 -12.74 -6.39 -1.23
C SER A 56 -11.86 -7.55 -0.74
N TYR A 57 -11.63 -8.56 -1.58
CA TYR A 57 -10.77 -9.69 -1.23
C TYR A 57 -9.38 -9.26 -0.74
N VAL A 58 -8.76 -8.29 -1.42
CA VAL A 58 -7.45 -7.73 -1.02
C VAL A 58 -7.53 -7.03 0.34
N GLN A 59 -8.62 -6.34 0.62
CA GLN A 59 -8.84 -5.67 1.91
C GLN A 59 -9.10 -6.67 3.04
N GLN A 60 -9.90 -7.71 2.80
CA GLN A 60 -10.18 -8.78 3.78
C GLN A 60 -8.90 -9.47 4.28
N ASN A 61 -7.95 -9.68 3.37
CA ASN A 61 -6.73 -10.42 3.67
C ASN A 61 -5.53 -9.52 4.00
N GLY A 62 -5.53 -8.25 3.55
CA GLY A 62 -4.37 -7.36 3.65
C GLY A 62 -4.42 -6.35 4.79
N ILE A 63 -5.61 -5.92 5.26
CA ILE A 63 -5.71 -4.87 6.29
C ILE A 63 -5.21 -5.39 7.64
N VAL A 64 -5.77 -6.48 8.12
CA VAL A 64 -5.50 -7.00 9.48
C VAL A 64 -4.04 -7.40 9.68
N PRO A 65 -3.37 -8.14 8.78
CA PRO A 65 -1.93 -8.43 8.92
C PRO A 65 -1.07 -7.18 9.05
N VAL A 66 -1.31 -6.16 8.20
CA VAL A 66 -0.57 -4.89 8.25
C VAL A 66 -0.87 -4.13 9.56
N VAL A 67 -2.11 -4.10 10.02
CA VAL A 67 -2.48 -3.46 11.31
C VAL A 67 -1.78 -4.16 12.46
N ASN A 68 -1.68 -5.49 12.43
CA ASN A 68 -1.05 -6.30 13.48
C ASN A 68 0.50 -6.26 13.47
N GLY A 69 1.11 -5.60 12.49
CA GLY A 69 2.56 -5.37 12.49
C GLY A 69 3.36 -6.33 11.61
N SER A 70 2.72 -7.18 10.82
CA SER A 70 3.42 -8.04 9.85
C SER A 70 3.86 -7.22 8.64
N ASP A 71 5.07 -7.46 8.14
CA ASP A 71 5.43 -7.02 6.81
C ASP A 71 4.52 -7.72 5.79
N ALA A 72 4.22 -7.07 4.67
CA ALA A 72 3.27 -7.61 3.71
C ALA A 72 3.70 -7.37 2.26
N VAL A 73 3.62 -8.41 1.44
CA VAL A 73 3.72 -8.31 -0.02
C VAL A 73 2.38 -8.65 -0.62
N VAL A 74 1.77 -7.68 -1.30
CA VAL A 74 0.43 -7.81 -1.87
C VAL A 74 0.51 -7.73 -3.38
N GLN A 75 0.35 -8.87 -4.05
CA GLN A 75 0.20 -8.91 -5.50
C GLN A 75 -1.29 -8.88 -5.85
N ALA A 76 -1.72 -7.80 -6.49
CA ALA A 76 -3.10 -7.65 -6.93
C ALA A 76 -3.21 -6.65 -8.08
N GLN A 77 -4.12 -6.90 -9.02
CA GLN A 77 -4.35 -6.03 -10.17
C GLN A 77 -4.83 -4.64 -9.75
N SER A 78 -4.71 -3.66 -10.65
CA SER A 78 -5.28 -2.33 -10.44
C SER A 78 -6.80 -2.40 -10.26
N GLY A 79 -7.34 -1.57 -9.36
CA GLY A 79 -8.79 -1.53 -9.10
C GLY A 79 -9.31 -2.59 -8.12
N THR A 80 -8.48 -3.48 -7.58
CA THR A 80 -8.90 -4.56 -6.65
C THR A 80 -9.05 -4.10 -5.18
N GLY A 81 -8.69 -2.85 -4.86
CA GLY A 81 -8.80 -2.29 -3.51
C GLY A 81 -7.47 -2.11 -2.77
N LYS A 82 -6.29 -2.27 -3.43
CA LYS A 82 -4.97 -2.06 -2.83
C LYS A 82 -4.87 -0.72 -2.08
N THR A 83 -5.27 0.38 -2.73
CA THR A 83 -5.22 1.72 -2.12
C THR A 83 -6.03 1.79 -0.84
N GLY A 84 -7.22 1.19 -0.80
CA GLY A 84 -8.02 1.08 0.42
C GLY A 84 -7.34 0.27 1.51
N THR A 85 -6.70 -0.84 1.16
CA THR A 85 -6.00 -1.70 2.11
C THR A 85 -4.94 -0.91 2.88
N PHE A 86 -4.00 -0.31 2.18
CA PHE A 86 -2.90 0.37 2.86
C PHE A 86 -3.29 1.72 3.48
N THR A 87 -4.26 2.44 2.93
CA THR A 87 -4.71 3.70 3.53
C THR A 87 -5.46 3.47 4.83
N ILE A 88 -6.33 2.45 4.91
CA ILE A 88 -7.00 2.05 6.17
C ILE A 88 -5.96 1.62 7.20
N ALA A 89 -5.02 0.72 6.82
CA ALA A 89 -3.97 0.27 7.73
C ALA A 89 -3.10 1.43 8.24
N SER A 90 -2.74 2.39 7.39
CA SER A 90 -1.98 3.58 7.77
C SER A 90 -2.71 4.40 8.84
N LEU A 91 -3.98 4.73 8.61
CA LEU A 91 -4.79 5.54 9.53
C LEU A 91 -5.05 4.81 10.85
N GLN A 92 -5.20 3.49 10.81
CA GLN A 92 -5.34 2.66 12.01
C GLN A 92 -4.09 2.70 12.89
N LYS A 93 -2.88 2.70 12.29
CA LYS A 93 -1.60 2.66 13.02
C LYS A 93 -1.13 4.02 13.57
N VAL A 94 -1.67 5.12 13.06
CA VAL A 94 -1.27 6.46 13.49
C VAL A 94 -1.69 6.72 14.94
N ASP A 95 -0.77 7.22 15.73
CA ASP A 95 -1.00 7.81 17.04
C ASP A 95 -0.99 9.34 16.92
N SER A 96 -2.14 9.96 17.08
CA SER A 96 -2.31 11.41 16.90
C SER A 96 -1.61 12.27 17.98
N SER A 97 -1.17 11.67 19.07
CA SER A 97 -0.40 12.36 20.12
C SER A 97 1.05 12.66 19.70
N ILE A 98 1.60 11.87 18.75
CA ILE A 98 2.97 12.00 18.26
C ILE A 98 2.96 12.88 17.00
N LYS A 99 3.24 14.17 17.12
CA LYS A 99 3.26 15.16 16.02
C LYS A 99 4.50 15.00 15.13
N SER A 100 4.62 13.84 14.47
CA SER A 100 5.74 13.49 13.61
C SER A 100 5.33 12.42 12.61
N CYS A 101 6.16 12.17 11.58
CA CYS A 101 5.90 11.19 10.54
C CYS A 101 5.89 9.76 11.08
N GLN A 102 4.77 9.07 10.94
CA GLN A 102 4.59 7.68 11.37
C GLN A 102 4.31 6.74 10.20
N CYS A 103 3.86 7.28 9.07
CA CYS A 103 3.60 6.49 7.87
C CYS A 103 4.06 7.24 6.62
N ILE A 104 4.76 6.54 5.73
CA ILE A 104 5.13 7.04 4.40
C ILE A 104 4.54 6.10 3.35
N ILE A 105 3.86 6.68 2.35
CA ILE A 105 3.31 5.97 1.20
C ILE A 105 4.01 6.49 -0.05
N LEU A 106 4.80 5.64 -0.70
CA LEU A 106 5.45 5.95 -1.97
C LEU A 106 4.58 5.56 -3.15
N ASN A 107 4.46 6.46 -4.12
CA ASN A 107 3.75 6.25 -5.37
C ASN A 107 4.66 6.60 -6.57
N PRO A 108 4.54 5.91 -7.72
CA PRO A 108 5.47 6.08 -8.85
C PRO A 108 5.34 7.43 -9.59
N THR A 109 4.16 8.05 -9.53
CA THR A 109 3.90 9.32 -10.21
C THR A 109 3.17 10.31 -9.33
N ARG A 110 3.18 11.58 -9.74
CA ARG A 110 2.45 12.65 -9.04
C ARG A 110 0.94 12.41 -9.05
N GLU A 111 0.43 11.92 -10.16
CA GLU A 111 -1.00 11.67 -10.38
C GLU A 111 -1.50 10.57 -9.43
N ILE A 112 -0.75 9.45 -9.33
CA ILE A 112 -1.10 8.35 -8.41
C ILE A 112 -0.97 8.81 -6.96
N ALA A 113 0.09 9.56 -6.63
CA ALA A 113 0.25 10.14 -5.30
C ALA A 113 -0.89 11.10 -4.93
N ASP A 114 -1.35 11.93 -5.86
CA ASP A 114 -2.51 12.80 -5.66
C ASP A 114 -3.81 12.01 -5.45
N GLN A 115 -4.00 10.93 -6.22
CA GLN A 115 -5.15 10.03 -6.04
C GLN A 115 -5.11 9.36 -4.66
N THR A 116 -3.98 8.80 -4.27
CA THR A 116 -3.78 8.19 -2.94
C THR A 116 -4.01 9.21 -1.83
N HIS A 117 -3.47 10.43 -1.97
CA HIS A 117 -3.67 11.50 -1.00
C HIS A 117 -5.14 11.87 -0.84
N ARG A 118 -5.93 11.93 -1.92
CA ARG A 118 -7.38 12.18 -1.85
C ARG A 118 -8.11 11.07 -1.11
N VAL A 119 -7.79 9.80 -1.43
CA VAL A 119 -8.42 8.65 -0.76
C VAL A 119 -8.14 8.67 0.74
N ILE A 120 -6.87 8.79 1.15
CA ILE A 120 -6.52 8.77 2.57
C ILE A 120 -7.04 9.98 3.32
N SER A 121 -7.11 11.16 2.69
CA SER A 121 -7.69 12.37 3.29
C SER A 121 -9.19 12.21 3.52
N ASN A 122 -9.92 11.61 2.59
CA ASN A 122 -11.34 11.33 2.76
C ASN A 122 -11.60 10.31 3.88
N LEU A 123 -10.80 9.24 3.94
CA LEU A 123 -10.88 8.26 5.03
C LEU A 123 -10.42 8.83 6.38
N GLY A 124 -9.59 9.86 6.38
CA GLY A 124 -9.14 10.58 7.57
C GLY A 124 -10.12 11.65 8.08
N THR A 125 -11.24 11.91 7.39
CA THR A 125 -12.13 13.04 7.67
C THR A 125 -12.60 13.13 9.12
N TYR A 126 -12.87 12.00 9.77
CA TYR A 126 -13.29 11.94 11.17
C TYR A 126 -12.13 11.72 12.16
N LEU A 127 -10.89 11.66 11.68
CA LEU A 127 -9.67 11.59 12.49
C LEU A 127 -9.04 13.00 12.58
N THR A 128 -9.73 13.93 13.25
CA THR A 128 -9.43 15.37 13.24
C THR A 128 -8.02 15.74 13.70
N ASP A 129 -7.40 14.90 14.54
CA ASP A 129 -6.05 15.11 15.08
C ASP A 129 -4.95 14.49 14.21
N VAL A 130 -5.31 13.86 13.08
CA VAL A 130 -4.35 13.23 12.16
C VAL A 130 -4.07 14.14 10.97
N ASN A 131 -2.82 14.59 10.84
CA ASN A 131 -2.35 15.40 9.72
C ASN A 131 -1.82 14.51 8.59
N ILE A 132 -2.35 14.70 7.39
CA ILE A 132 -1.96 13.98 6.17
C ILE A 132 -1.40 14.99 5.18
N CYS A 133 -0.21 14.74 4.62
CA CYS A 133 0.44 15.65 3.68
C CYS A 133 0.86 14.95 2.39
N GLY A 134 0.54 15.55 1.25
CA GLY A 134 1.01 15.10 -0.08
C GLY A 134 2.35 15.74 -0.45
N VAL A 135 3.46 15.05 -0.21
CA VAL A 135 4.83 15.47 -0.53
C VAL A 135 5.15 15.18 -1.99
N ILE A 136 4.56 15.99 -2.87
CA ILE A 136 4.55 15.78 -4.33
C ILE A 136 5.25 16.96 -5.00
N GLY A 137 6.07 16.66 -6.02
CA GLY A 137 6.78 17.69 -6.78
C GLY A 137 5.82 18.70 -7.42
N GLY A 138 6.17 20.00 -7.32
CA GLY A 138 5.35 21.11 -7.82
C GLY A 138 4.38 21.70 -6.79
N ARG A 139 4.11 21.02 -5.66
CA ARG A 139 3.36 21.60 -4.54
C ARG A 139 4.28 22.48 -3.66
N ARG A 140 3.79 23.65 -3.30
CA ARG A 140 4.44 24.51 -2.28
C ARG A 140 4.00 24.00 -0.90
N LEU A 141 4.95 23.46 -0.15
CA LEU A 141 4.77 22.97 1.22
C LEU A 141 5.78 23.66 2.12
N SER A 142 5.36 24.09 3.31
CA SER A 142 6.30 24.52 4.32
C SER A 142 6.98 23.28 4.95
N ASN A 143 8.22 23.45 5.40
CA ASN A 143 8.91 22.37 6.13
C ASN A 143 8.14 21.97 7.38
N GLU A 144 7.54 22.94 8.07
CA GLU A 144 6.72 22.72 9.25
C GLU A 144 5.48 21.84 8.99
N GLN A 145 4.77 22.08 7.87
CA GLN A 145 3.64 21.24 7.47
C GLN A 145 4.07 19.79 7.27
N VAL A 146 5.21 19.56 6.62
CA VAL A 146 5.73 18.21 6.39
C VAL A 146 6.18 17.56 7.70
N ALA A 147 6.93 18.30 8.53
CA ALA A 147 7.48 17.79 9.81
C ALA A 147 6.38 17.40 10.81
N ASN A 148 5.26 18.14 10.84
CA ASN A 148 4.14 17.90 11.77
C ASN A 148 3.07 16.94 11.20
N SER A 149 3.30 16.35 10.03
CA SER A 149 2.36 15.40 9.43
C SER A 149 2.62 13.99 9.91
N HIS A 150 1.54 13.27 10.20
CA HIS A 150 1.57 11.87 10.64
C HIS A 150 1.71 10.90 9.47
N VAL A 151 1.07 11.22 8.34
CA VAL A 151 1.11 10.42 7.11
C VAL A 151 1.60 11.27 5.95
N LEU A 152 2.63 10.79 5.25
CA LEU A 152 3.17 11.41 4.06
C LEU A 152 2.88 10.55 2.84
N VAL A 153 2.18 11.10 1.85
CA VAL A 153 1.99 10.49 0.53
C VAL A 153 2.93 11.18 -0.44
N ALA A 154 3.83 10.43 -1.07
CA ALA A 154 4.96 11.03 -1.76
C ALA A 154 5.38 10.30 -3.05
N THR A 155 6.15 11.01 -3.88
CA THR A 155 6.96 10.40 -4.94
C THR A 155 8.41 10.24 -4.49
N PRO A 156 9.17 9.22 -4.98
CA PRO A 156 10.49 8.88 -4.47
C PRO A 156 11.48 10.07 -4.42
N GLY A 157 11.62 10.82 -5.51
CA GLY A 157 12.58 11.94 -5.55
C GLY A 157 12.26 13.05 -4.56
N ARG A 158 10.96 13.35 -4.34
CA ARG A 158 10.58 14.44 -3.44
C ARG A 158 10.72 14.08 -1.97
N ILE A 159 10.35 12.84 -1.62
CA ILE A 159 10.51 12.37 -0.23
C ILE A 159 11.99 12.24 0.14
N TYR A 160 12.82 11.73 -0.79
CA TYR A 160 14.27 11.62 -0.61
C TYR A 160 14.91 12.99 -0.33
N ASP A 161 14.57 14.04 -1.10
CA ASP A 161 15.01 15.41 -0.85
C ASP A 161 14.65 15.90 0.57
N MET A 162 13.40 15.64 1.02
CA MET A 162 12.94 16.06 2.34
C MET A 162 13.62 15.30 3.48
N ILE A 163 13.90 14.01 3.29
CA ILE A 163 14.64 13.20 4.26
C ILE A 163 16.09 13.71 4.37
N ASN A 164 16.79 13.89 3.24
CA ASN A 164 18.18 14.36 3.22
C ASN A 164 18.37 15.75 3.83
N ARG A 165 17.35 16.60 3.72
CA ARG A 165 17.34 17.93 4.34
C ARG A 165 16.98 17.92 5.81
N GLY A 166 16.70 16.75 6.40
CA GLY A 166 16.34 16.61 7.81
C GLY A 166 14.95 17.19 8.15
N VAL A 167 14.06 17.39 7.14
CA VAL A 167 12.70 17.91 7.38
C VAL A 167 11.81 16.84 8.00
N ILE A 168 12.05 15.57 7.68
CA ILE A 168 11.26 14.44 8.16
C ILE A 168 12.05 13.70 9.23
N ASN A 169 11.44 13.57 10.42
CA ASN A 169 11.98 12.68 11.45
C ASN A 169 11.58 11.24 11.11
N MET A 170 12.58 10.42 10.76
CA MET A 170 12.37 9.01 10.42
C MET A 170 12.32 8.09 11.64
N GLU A 171 12.74 8.53 12.82
CA GLU A 171 12.78 7.69 14.04
C GLU A 171 11.39 7.26 14.52
N THR A 172 10.36 8.07 14.22
CA THR A 172 8.97 7.78 14.59
C THR A 172 8.21 6.98 13.55
N LEU A 173 8.86 6.61 12.43
CA LEU A 173 8.23 5.87 11.36
C LEU A 173 7.84 4.46 11.82
N LYS A 174 6.57 4.12 11.67
CA LYS A 174 5.98 2.81 12.02
C LYS A 174 5.69 1.94 10.79
N LEU A 175 5.35 2.60 9.67
CA LEU A 175 4.92 1.89 8.44
C LEU A 175 5.46 2.59 7.20
N PHE A 176 6.14 1.83 6.35
CA PHE A 176 6.65 2.28 5.06
C PHE A 176 5.99 1.47 3.94
N ILE A 177 5.28 2.15 3.05
CA ILE A 177 4.49 1.54 2.00
C ILE A 177 5.06 1.92 0.63
N ILE A 178 5.16 0.92 -0.25
CA ILE A 178 5.50 1.09 -1.66
C ILE A 178 4.30 0.63 -2.49
N ASP A 179 3.63 1.57 -3.15
CA ASP A 179 2.51 1.27 -4.05
C ASP A 179 2.97 1.26 -5.51
N GLU A 180 2.42 0.34 -6.31
CA GLU A 180 2.79 0.11 -7.71
C GLU A 180 4.31 -0.06 -7.87
N ALA A 181 4.89 -0.98 -7.07
CA ALA A 181 6.34 -1.18 -6.98
C ALA A 181 6.96 -1.56 -8.34
N ASP A 182 6.29 -2.36 -9.16
CA ASP A 182 6.71 -2.71 -10.52
C ASP A 182 6.83 -1.47 -11.42
N GLN A 183 5.88 -0.53 -11.33
CA GLN A 183 5.97 0.72 -12.07
C GLN A 183 7.12 1.61 -11.57
N MET A 184 7.41 1.62 -10.26
CA MET A 184 8.56 2.39 -9.74
C MET A 184 9.88 1.84 -10.27
N LEU A 185 10.06 0.52 -10.26
CA LEU A 185 11.27 -0.13 -10.77
C LEU A 185 11.44 0.09 -12.28
N SER A 186 10.37 -0.06 -13.06
CA SER A 186 10.41 0.16 -14.51
C SER A 186 10.72 1.61 -14.90
N ARG A 187 10.45 2.58 -14.01
CA ARG A 187 10.79 4.00 -14.19
C ARG A 187 12.18 4.38 -13.70
N GLY A 188 12.97 3.42 -13.21
CA GLY A 188 14.35 3.65 -12.76
C GLY A 188 14.48 4.23 -11.36
N PHE A 189 13.47 4.08 -10.48
CA PHE A 189 13.54 4.57 -9.10
C PHE A 189 14.23 3.59 -8.13
N LYS A 190 14.82 2.49 -8.63
CA LYS A 190 15.44 1.45 -7.79
C LYS A 190 16.47 2.02 -6.83
N GLU A 191 17.44 2.81 -7.33
CA GLU A 191 18.47 3.42 -6.51
C GLU A 191 17.88 4.36 -5.46
N GLN A 192 16.91 5.18 -5.83
CA GLN A 192 16.28 6.11 -4.88
C GLN A 192 15.50 5.36 -3.78
N ILE A 193 14.81 4.28 -4.12
CA ILE A 193 14.13 3.45 -3.13
C ILE A 193 15.14 2.85 -2.16
N VAL A 194 16.25 2.30 -2.66
CA VAL A 194 17.32 1.75 -1.81
C VAL A 194 17.92 2.82 -0.91
N GLU A 195 18.15 4.02 -1.41
CA GLU A 195 18.66 5.15 -0.60
C GLU A 195 17.65 5.55 0.50
N ILE A 196 16.35 5.61 0.19
CA ILE A 196 15.30 5.90 1.19
C ILE A 196 15.29 4.82 2.28
N PHE A 197 15.42 3.54 1.91
CA PHE A 197 15.45 2.44 2.88
C PHE A 197 16.58 2.53 3.89
N ARG A 198 17.69 3.22 3.60
CA ARG A 198 18.78 3.45 4.55
C ARG A 198 18.35 4.29 5.76
N TYR A 199 17.31 5.10 5.59
CA TYR A 199 16.74 5.95 6.64
C TYR A 199 15.54 5.30 7.34
N VAL A 200 14.98 4.23 6.79
CA VAL A 200 13.84 3.51 7.40
C VAL A 200 14.35 2.75 8.62
N PRO A 201 13.78 2.99 9.82
CA PRO A 201 14.17 2.27 11.03
C PRO A 201 13.94 0.77 10.87
N LYS A 202 14.82 -0.04 11.44
CA LYS A 202 14.64 -1.50 11.44
C LYS A 202 13.37 -1.97 12.18
N THR A 203 12.81 -1.11 13.02
CA THR A 203 11.56 -1.35 13.74
C THR A 203 10.33 -1.03 12.91
N ALA A 204 10.48 -0.26 11.84
CA ALA A 204 9.39 0.07 10.95
C ALA A 204 8.97 -1.16 10.14
N GLN A 205 7.68 -1.29 9.96
CA GLN A 205 7.05 -2.30 9.11
C GLN A 205 7.11 -1.86 7.65
N VAL A 206 7.28 -2.79 6.75
CA VAL A 206 7.28 -2.55 5.29
C VAL A 206 6.11 -3.27 4.64
N ALA A 207 5.41 -2.58 3.73
CA ALA A 207 4.36 -3.18 2.92
C ALA A 207 4.55 -2.81 1.44
N ILE A 208 4.60 -3.80 0.57
CA ILE A 208 4.81 -3.64 -0.87
C ILE A 208 3.56 -4.07 -1.61
N TYR A 209 3.02 -3.18 -2.45
CA TYR A 209 1.86 -3.43 -3.29
C TYR A 209 2.27 -3.34 -4.76
N SER A 210 1.93 -4.36 -5.55
CA SER A 210 2.31 -4.43 -6.96
C SER A 210 1.29 -5.23 -7.78
N ALA A 211 1.18 -4.94 -9.06
CA ALA A 211 0.39 -5.75 -9.98
C ALA A 211 1.17 -6.99 -10.45
N THR A 212 2.49 -6.87 -10.57
CA THR A 212 3.39 -7.96 -10.98
C THR A 212 4.51 -8.14 -9.95
N MET A 213 5.17 -9.29 -9.97
CA MET A 213 6.21 -9.64 -9.00
C MET A 213 7.52 -10.03 -9.71
N PRO A 214 8.18 -9.08 -10.41
CA PRO A 214 9.47 -9.32 -11.02
C PRO A 214 10.56 -9.59 -9.96
N VAL A 215 11.69 -10.17 -10.40
CA VAL A 215 12.80 -10.57 -9.52
C VAL A 215 13.32 -9.38 -8.69
N GLU A 216 13.33 -8.19 -9.25
CA GLU A 216 13.77 -6.97 -8.58
C GLU A 216 12.91 -6.61 -7.36
N ILE A 217 11.61 -6.92 -7.37
CA ILE A 217 10.72 -6.75 -6.20
C ILE A 217 11.07 -7.81 -5.15
N LEU A 218 11.28 -9.06 -5.56
CA LEU A 218 11.69 -10.13 -4.65
C LEU A 218 13.04 -9.81 -3.98
N ASP A 219 13.98 -9.21 -4.71
CA ASP A 219 15.25 -8.73 -4.16
C ASP A 219 15.03 -7.65 -3.09
N LEU A 220 14.12 -6.68 -3.33
CA LEU A 220 13.77 -5.67 -2.34
C LEU A 220 13.12 -6.30 -1.11
N THR A 221 12.21 -7.25 -1.31
CA THR A 221 11.54 -7.99 -0.24
C THR A 221 12.57 -8.70 0.65
N ASN A 222 13.44 -9.51 0.05
CA ASN A 222 14.47 -10.26 0.78
C ASN A 222 15.45 -9.35 1.53
N LYS A 223 15.71 -8.14 1.02
CA LYS A 223 16.69 -7.22 1.60
C LYS A 223 16.13 -6.39 2.75
N PHE A 224 14.86 -6.00 2.69
CA PHE A 224 14.29 -4.96 3.55
C PHE A 224 13.09 -5.41 4.39
N MET A 225 12.52 -6.58 4.13
CA MET A 225 11.34 -7.07 4.85
C MET A 225 11.69 -8.24 5.77
N LYS A 226 10.83 -8.45 6.78
CA LYS A 226 10.95 -9.51 7.77
C LYS A 226 9.77 -10.45 7.65
N ASP A 227 10.00 -11.69 7.23
CA ASP A 227 8.99 -12.76 7.13
C ASP A 227 7.63 -12.26 6.56
N PRO A 228 7.65 -11.65 5.37
CA PRO A 228 6.45 -11.05 4.78
C PRO A 228 5.44 -12.09 4.32
#